data_8f4a1affa2802d98aec7925627a3068e
#
_entry.id   8f4a1affa2802d98aec7925627a3068e
#
_cell.length_a   1.000
_cell.length_b   1.000
_cell.length_c   1.000
_cell.angle_alpha   90.00
_cell.angle_beta   90.00
_cell.angle_gamma   90.00
#
_symmetry.space_group_name_H-M   'P 1'
#
loop_
_entity.id
_entity.type
_entity.pdbx_description
1 polymer ?
#
loop_
_entity_poly.entity_id
_entity_poly.type
_entity_poly.pdbx_seq_one_letter_code
_entity_poly.pdbx_strand_id
1 'polypeptide(L)'
;MLQPIITLFLTLPFDHSQQLFLVSLYNLVKFTSPAFIFGIVFTVIRKNDQQAKLPLKSYFSDQWDNNFFPTFAWTLFYLIAMPNLQQHGHFHNIATFIWQFFSDNATPHLWYSVMMLQFLLIMPGIKSVCNWVQHSYRRLLIAVISSGIIYFAWLIFYDHFILNGPEATHWYLLDRIFISFLIFGLYGGLSWNFHHEIQTFLFTYWWLIVGFYLLTYFRTRDLFLATFKLTDLANDSYYLPSMAIYALAVILLIYLICIAQKVFMAKINSFSSFLCLSSIFSQCFLGSYLLAIF
;
A
#
# COMPACT_ATOMS: atom_id res chain seq x y z
N MET A 1 5.77 -9.88 5.95
CA MET A 1 6.60 -11.02 6.48
C MET A 1 7.50 -11.63 5.41
N LEU A 2 7.05 -11.92 4.19
CA LEU A 2 7.91 -12.54 3.14
C LEU A 2 9.09 -11.65 2.69
N GLN A 3 8.91 -10.33 2.59
CA GLN A 3 9.98 -9.42 2.11
C GLN A 3 11.25 -9.46 2.97
N PRO A 4 11.20 -9.29 4.31
CA PRO A 4 12.40 -9.38 5.14
C PRO A 4 13.10 -10.74 5.08
N ILE A 5 12.32 -11.81 4.93
CA ILE A 5 12.87 -13.16 4.78
C ILE A 5 13.62 -13.29 3.46
N ILE A 6 13.05 -12.81 2.36
CA ILE A 6 13.70 -12.85 1.04
C ILE A 6 14.97 -12.00 1.04
N THR A 7 14.95 -10.81 1.64
CA THR A 7 16.15 -9.95 1.75
C THR A 7 17.24 -10.62 2.58
N LEU A 8 16.90 -11.32 3.66
CA LEU A 8 17.86 -12.09 4.45
C LEU A 8 18.48 -13.23 3.60
N PHE A 9 17.67 -13.94 2.83
CA PHE A 9 18.16 -14.98 1.92
C PHE A 9 19.09 -14.43 0.84
N LEU A 10 18.85 -13.22 0.33
CA LEU A 10 19.69 -12.59 -0.68
C LEU A 10 21.12 -12.26 -0.18
N THR A 11 21.33 -12.18 1.12
CA THR A 11 22.68 -11.96 1.71
C THR A 11 23.52 -13.24 1.79
N LEU A 12 22.90 -14.41 1.56
CA LEU A 12 23.62 -15.70 1.57
C LEU A 12 24.30 -15.96 0.22
N PRO A 13 25.38 -16.74 0.18
CA PRO A 13 26.11 -17.08 -1.04
C PRO A 13 25.32 -18.14 -1.87
N PHE A 14 24.29 -17.68 -2.56
CA PHE A 14 23.51 -18.52 -3.46
C PHE A 14 24.07 -18.51 -4.89
N ASP A 15 23.77 -19.56 -5.64
CA ASP A 15 24.01 -19.61 -7.07
C ASP A 15 23.19 -18.56 -7.82
N HIS A 16 23.70 -18.10 -8.96
CA HIS A 16 23.07 -17.04 -9.77
C HIS A 16 21.60 -17.34 -10.13
N SER A 17 21.28 -18.60 -10.42
CA SER A 17 19.90 -19.03 -10.70
C SER A 17 18.95 -18.88 -9.50
N GLN A 18 19.44 -19.17 -8.31
CA GLN A 18 18.69 -19.01 -7.05
C GLN A 18 18.47 -17.54 -6.71
N GLN A 19 19.48 -16.70 -6.94
CA GLN A 19 19.37 -15.25 -6.77
C GLN A 19 18.31 -14.66 -7.73
N LEU A 20 18.29 -15.06 -8.99
CA LEU A 20 17.29 -14.64 -9.96
C LEU A 20 15.87 -15.04 -9.53
N PHE A 21 15.71 -16.24 -9.00
CA PHE A 21 14.43 -16.70 -8.46
C PHE A 21 13.98 -15.85 -7.27
N LEU A 22 14.87 -15.57 -6.32
CA LEU A 22 14.57 -14.76 -5.14
C LEU A 22 14.20 -13.31 -5.51
N VAL A 23 14.92 -12.70 -6.46
CA VAL A 23 14.60 -11.36 -6.98
C VAL A 23 13.23 -11.35 -7.66
N SER A 24 12.92 -12.39 -8.45
CA SER A 24 11.61 -12.51 -9.10
C SER A 24 10.49 -12.66 -8.07
N LEU A 25 10.71 -13.43 -7.02
CA LEU A 25 9.76 -13.59 -5.92
C LEU A 25 9.60 -12.30 -5.12
N TYR A 26 10.70 -11.58 -4.85
CA TYR A 26 10.68 -10.29 -4.17
C TYR A 26 9.86 -9.27 -4.96
N ASN A 27 10.11 -9.14 -6.26
CA ASN A 27 9.34 -8.28 -7.14
C ASN A 27 7.84 -8.65 -7.12
N LEU A 28 7.53 -9.95 -7.14
CA LEU A 28 6.15 -10.44 -7.08
C LEU A 28 5.41 -10.00 -5.81
N VAL A 29 6.10 -9.87 -4.66
CA VAL A 29 5.48 -9.56 -3.36
C VAL A 29 5.51 -8.06 -3.05
N LYS A 30 6.34 -7.28 -3.72
CA LYS A 30 6.62 -5.88 -3.37
C LYS A 30 5.41 -4.94 -3.50
N PHE A 31 4.44 -5.25 -4.35
CA PHE A 31 3.22 -4.45 -4.53
C PHE A 31 2.27 -4.44 -3.31
N THR A 32 2.50 -5.29 -2.31
CA THR A 32 1.53 -5.53 -1.22
C THR A 32 1.15 -4.26 -0.44
N SER A 33 2.11 -3.40 -0.08
CA SER A 33 1.82 -2.16 0.65
C SER A 33 0.96 -1.18 -0.16
N PRO A 34 1.29 -0.84 -1.43
CA PRO A 34 0.43 -0.06 -2.29
C PRO A 34 -0.99 -0.62 -2.46
N ALA A 35 -1.10 -1.94 -2.71
CA ALA A 35 -2.39 -2.58 -2.90
C ALA A 35 -3.25 -2.56 -1.63
N PHE A 36 -2.61 -2.68 -0.48
CA PHE A 36 -3.30 -2.64 0.80
C PHE A 36 -3.86 -1.25 1.10
N ILE A 37 -3.08 -0.18 0.84
CA ILE A 37 -3.54 1.21 1.00
C ILE A 37 -4.73 1.49 0.06
N PHE A 38 -4.62 1.07 -1.20
CA PHE A 38 -5.72 1.16 -2.15
C PHE A 38 -6.99 0.48 -1.60
N GLY A 39 -6.87 -0.77 -1.12
CA GLY A 39 -7.98 -1.56 -0.60
C GLY A 39 -8.63 -0.95 0.64
N ILE A 40 -7.84 -0.38 1.56
CA ILE A 40 -8.37 0.27 2.76
C ILE A 40 -9.16 1.52 2.39
N VAL A 41 -8.58 2.42 1.58
CA VAL A 41 -9.29 3.65 1.20
C VAL A 41 -10.56 3.31 0.42
N PHE A 42 -10.49 2.38 -0.53
CA PHE A 42 -11.65 1.86 -1.24
C PHE A 42 -12.75 1.38 -0.27
N THR A 43 -12.38 0.58 0.73
CA THR A 43 -13.33 0.01 1.69
C THR A 43 -13.92 1.07 2.62
N VAL A 44 -13.11 2.02 3.09
CA VAL A 44 -13.60 3.11 3.97
C VAL A 44 -14.54 4.03 3.21
N ILE A 45 -14.22 4.43 1.98
CA ILE A 45 -15.11 5.26 1.15
C ILE A 45 -16.41 4.52 0.90
N ARG A 46 -16.36 3.24 0.53
CA ARG A 46 -17.53 2.39 0.34
C ARG A 46 -18.44 2.35 1.57
N LYS A 47 -17.87 2.09 2.75
CA LYS A 47 -18.63 2.06 4.01
C LYS A 47 -19.28 3.41 4.30
N ASN A 48 -18.54 4.49 4.11
CA ASN A 48 -19.05 5.85 4.35
C ASN A 48 -20.17 6.27 3.38
N ASP A 49 -20.21 5.73 2.18
CA ASP A 49 -21.30 6.01 1.23
C ASP A 49 -22.56 5.17 1.52
N GLN A 50 -22.37 3.97 2.05
CA GLN A 50 -23.46 3.07 2.41
C GLN A 50 -24.12 3.42 3.77
N GLN A 51 -23.37 4.09 4.65
CA GLN A 51 -23.88 4.56 5.95
C GLN A 51 -24.33 6.02 5.82
N ALA A 52 -25.39 6.38 6.57
CA ALA A 52 -25.80 7.78 6.69
C ALA A 52 -24.58 8.61 7.13
N LYS A 53 -24.38 9.77 6.47
CA LYS A 53 -23.22 10.66 6.67
C LYS A 53 -22.89 10.81 8.16
N LEU A 54 -21.93 10.05 8.64
CA LEU A 54 -21.44 10.18 10.01
C LEU A 54 -20.78 11.55 10.19
N PRO A 55 -21.08 12.28 11.25
CA PRO A 55 -20.40 13.53 11.54
C PRO A 55 -18.90 13.26 11.75
N LEU A 56 -18.04 14.17 11.32
CA LEU A 56 -16.58 14.04 11.42
C LEU A 56 -16.12 13.66 12.82
N LYS A 57 -16.81 14.17 13.85
CA LYS A 57 -16.50 13.85 15.25
C LYS A 57 -16.69 12.36 15.55
N SER A 58 -17.78 11.75 15.07
CA SER A 58 -18.03 10.32 15.24
C SER A 58 -16.98 9.51 14.47
N TYR A 59 -16.64 9.90 13.23
CA TYR A 59 -15.59 9.25 12.47
C TYR A 59 -14.25 9.21 13.23
N PHE A 60 -13.78 10.36 13.74
CA PHE A 60 -12.52 10.41 14.46
C PHE A 60 -12.57 9.67 15.81
N SER A 61 -13.72 9.67 16.50
CA SER A 61 -13.90 8.87 17.72
C SER A 61 -13.76 7.37 17.42
N ASP A 62 -14.42 6.90 16.38
CA ASP A 62 -14.36 5.48 15.99
C ASP A 62 -12.93 5.07 15.53
N GLN A 63 -12.24 5.99 14.84
CA GLN A 63 -10.85 5.73 14.43
C GLN A 63 -9.89 5.74 15.62
N TRP A 64 -10.13 6.60 16.60
CA TRP A 64 -9.33 6.64 17.83
C TRP A 64 -9.38 5.30 18.57
N ASP A 65 -10.57 4.79 18.83
CA ASP A 65 -10.75 3.57 19.60
C ASP A 65 -10.27 2.32 18.86
N ASN A 66 -10.49 2.27 17.54
CA ASN A 66 -10.21 1.06 16.76
C ASN A 66 -8.81 1.00 16.13
N ASN A 67 -8.17 2.14 15.89
CA ASN A 67 -6.90 2.20 15.16
C ASN A 67 -5.80 2.96 15.90
N PHE A 68 -6.06 4.20 16.36
CA PHE A 68 -5.03 5.01 16.99
C PHE A 68 -4.58 4.45 18.34
N PHE A 69 -5.53 4.19 19.24
CA PHE A 69 -5.23 3.69 20.58
C PHE A 69 -4.49 2.34 20.54
N PRO A 70 -4.93 1.33 19.79
CA PRO A 70 -4.20 0.06 19.69
C PRO A 70 -2.80 0.23 19.12
N THR A 71 -2.64 1.04 18.06
CA THR A 71 -1.31 1.29 17.46
C THR A 71 -0.37 1.95 18.46
N PHE A 72 -0.82 2.98 19.18
CA PHE A 72 -0.01 3.64 20.22
C PHE A 72 0.34 2.71 21.37
N ALA A 73 -0.62 1.89 21.83
CA ALA A 73 -0.38 0.90 22.88
C ALA A 73 0.69 -0.13 22.45
N TRP A 74 0.61 -0.65 21.23
CA TRP A 74 1.60 -1.58 20.69
C TRP A 74 2.97 -0.94 20.48
N THR A 75 3.03 0.29 19.94
CA THR A 75 4.29 1.03 19.79
C THR A 75 4.96 1.23 21.15
N LEU A 76 4.19 1.61 22.16
CA LEU A 76 4.69 1.76 23.53
C LEU A 76 5.19 0.43 24.10
N PHE A 77 4.43 -0.64 23.90
CA PHE A 77 4.83 -1.98 24.32
C PHE A 77 6.18 -2.39 23.71
N TYR A 78 6.34 -2.23 22.39
CA TYR A 78 7.61 -2.57 21.72
C TYR A 78 8.77 -1.72 22.22
N LEU A 79 8.58 -0.42 22.42
CA LEU A 79 9.63 0.46 22.95
C LEU A 79 10.11 0.04 24.34
N ILE A 80 9.20 -0.42 25.21
CA ILE A 80 9.53 -0.76 26.60
C ILE A 80 9.99 -2.23 26.71
N ALA A 81 9.23 -3.16 26.11
CA ALA A 81 9.44 -4.60 26.30
C ALA A 81 10.50 -5.20 25.37
N MET A 82 10.74 -4.57 24.19
CA MET A 82 11.64 -5.11 23.18
C MET A 82 12.62 -4.05 22.63
N PRO A 83 13.43 -3.40 23.48
CA PRO A 83 14.34 -2.32 23.06
C PRO A 83 15.37 -2.76 22.00
N ASN A 84 15.69 -4.04 21.94
CA ASN A 84 16.65 -4.60 20.97
C ASN A 84 16.14 -4.59 19.52
N LEU A 85 14.83 -4.37 19.29
CA LEU A 85 14.24 -4.29 17.96
C LEU A 85 14.20 -2.86 17.40
N GLN A 86 14.62 -1.87 18.19
CA GLN A 86 14.63 -0.46 17.79
C GLN A 86 15.56 -0.24 16.60
N GLN A 87 15.09 0.56 15.66
CA GLN A 87 15.87 1.04 14.51
C GLN A 87 16.59 2.35 14.87
N HIS A 88 17.71 2.62 14.20
CA HIS A 88 18.47 3.88 14.36
C HIS A 88 18.91 4.24 15.78
N GLY A 89 19.18 3.24 16.61
CA GLY A 89 19.69 3.40 17.98
C GLY A 89 18.63 3.31 19.07
N HIS A 90 19.07 3.17 20.30
CA HIS A 90 18.20 3.08 21.48
C HIS A 90 17.88 4.48 22.02
N PHE A 91 16.72 4.63 22.67
CA PHE A 91 16.42 5.86 23.40
C PHE A 91 17.29 5.96 24.65
N HIS A 92 17.83 7.16 24.93
CA HIS A 92 18.66 7.43 26.10
C HIS A 92 18.04 8.47 27.03
N ASN A 93 17.05 9.24 26.55
CA ASN A 93 16.34 10.26 27.31
C ASN A 93 14.88 10.37 26.83
N ILE A 94 14.07 11.19 27.53
CA ILE A 94 12.65 11.38 27.22
C ILE A 94 12.47 11.94 25.80
N ALA A 95 13.33 12.84 25.35
CA ALA A 95 13.21 13.42 24.02
C ALA A 95 13.44 12.37 22.91
N THR A 96 14.46 11.52 23.05
CA THR A 96 14.72 10.41 22.14
C THR A 96 13.65 9.33 22.22
N PHE A 97 13.05 9.11 23.40
CA PHE A 97 11.90 8.20 23.53
C PHE A 97 10.68 8.71 22.75
N ILE A 98 10.34 9.99 22.91
CA ILE A 98 9.24 10.63 22.17
C ILE A 98 9.53 10.58 20.66
N TRP A 99 10.78 10.85 20.27
CA TRP A 99 11.20 10.75 18.88
C TRP A 99 11.01 9.34 18.33
N GLN A 100 11.50 8.31 19.02
CA GLN A 100 11.35 6.90 18.63
C GLN A 100 9.88 6.49 18.52
N PHE A 101 9.03 7.01 19.41
CA PHE A 101 7.60 6.74 19.42
C PHE A 101 6.89 7.30 18.17
N PHE A 102 7.17 8.56 17.78
CA PHE A 102 6.52 9.21 16.65
C PHE A 102 7.20 8.95 15.30
N SER A 103 8.48 8.62 15.29
CA SER A 103 9.22 8.30 14.07
C SER A 103 9.07 6.85 13.62
N ASP A 104 8.33 6.05 14.39
CA ASP A 104 8.09 4.61 14.12
C ASP A 104 9.38 3.77 14.07
N ASN A 105 10.37 4.18 14.82
CA ASN A 105 11.64 3.45 14.96
C ASN A 105 11.58 2.33 16.01
N ALA A 106 10.42 2.10 16.64
CA ALA A 106 10.25 1.09 17.67
C ALA A 106 10.51 -0.33 17.14
N THR A 107 10.04 -0.64 15.92
CA THR A 107 10.33 -1.91 15.24
C THR A 107 10.20 -1.77 13.72
N PRO A 108 10.88 -2.63 12.92
CA PRO A 108 10.87 -2.55 11.47
C PRO A 108 9.51 -2.67 10.79
N HIS A 109 8.49 -3.22 11.44
CA HIS A 109 7.18 -3.46 10.84
C HIS A 109 6.14 -2.39 11.19
N LEU A 110 6.39 -1.53 12.17
CA LEU A 110 5.43 -0.51 12.60
C LEU A 110 5.31 0.69 11.63
N TRP A 111 6.32 0.94 10.79
CA TRP A 111 6.31 2.04 9.80
C TRP A 111 5.01 2.08 8.97
N TYR A 112 4.49 0.90 8.67
CA TYR A 112 3.25 0.75 7.93
C TYR A 112 2.03 1.22 8.75
N SER A 113 2.01 0.94 10.06
CA SER A 113 0.93 1.33 10.95
C SER A 113 0.81 2.85 11.09
N VAL A 114 1.95 3.54 11.26
CA VAL A 114 1.96 5.02 11.33
C VAL A 114 1.54 5.64 10.00
N MET A 115 2.00 5.12 8.88
CA MET A 115 1.54 5.54 7.56
C MET A 115 0.03 5.37 7.41
N MET A 116 -0.54 4.24 7.88
CA MET A 116 -1.98 3.99 7.88
C MET A 116 -2.76 4.99 8.73
N LEU A 117 -2.25 5.35 9.92
CA LEU A 117 -2.86 6.39 10.74
C LEU A 117 -2.89 7.74 10.01
N GLN A 118 -1.84 8.09 9.27
CA GLN A 118 -1.82 9.29 8.44
C GLN A 118 -2.92 9.24 7.35
N PHE A 119 -3.11 8.09 6.70
CA PHE A 119 -4.22 7.91 5.74
C PHE A 119 -5.59 8.09 6.38
N LEU A 120 -5.81 7.58 7.60
CA LEU A 120 -7.07 7.76 8.32
C LEU A 120 -7.31 9.25 8.65
N LEU A 121 -6.26 10.02 8.96
CA LEU A 121 -6.38 11.47 9.20
C LEU A 121 -6.76 12.24 7.93
N ILE A 122 -6.19 11.90 6.78
CA ILE A 122 -6.46 12.60 5.51
C ILE A 122 -7.71 12.07 4.77
N MET A 123 -8.33 11.00 5.27
CA MET A 123 -9.49 10.35 4.65
C MET A 123 -10.64 11.33 4.33
N PRO A 124 -11.01 12.30 5.23
CA PRO A 124 -12.01 13.29 4.89
C PRO A 124 -11.64 14.15 3.68
N GLY A 125 -10.35 14.46 3.51
CA GLY A 125 -9.82 15.16 2.33
C GLY A 125 -9.95 14.32 1.06
N ILE A 126 -9.56 13.05 1.11
CA ILE A 126 -9.74 12.12 -0.02
C ILE A 126 -11.21 12.02 -0.39
N LYS A 127 -12.11 11.87 0.60
CA LYS A 127 -13.56 11.83 0.37
C LYS A 127 -14.07 13.13 -0.30
N SER A 128 -13.56 14.28 0.10
CA SER A 128 -13.91 15.57 -0.51
C SER A 128 -13.51 15.61 -2.00
N VAL A 129 -12.32 15.13 -2.35
CA VAL A 129 -11.89 15.00 -3.75
C VAL A 129 -12.78 14.01 -4.51
N CYS A 130 -13.09 12.86 -3.93
CA CYS A 130 -13.98 11.88 -4.52
C CYS A 130 -15.38 12.47 -4.81
N ASN A 131 -15.94 13.22 -3.87
CA ASN A 131 -17.24 13.90 -4.06
C ASN A 131 -17.17 14.98 -5.14
N TRP A 132 -16.06 15.76 -5.20
CA TRP A 132 -15.88 16.76 -6.23
C TRP A 132 -15.83 16.18 -7.64
N VAL A 133 -15.25 15.00 -7.78
CA VAL A 133 -15.08 14.29 -9.07
C VAL A 133 -16.36 13.57 -9.50
N GLN A 134 -17.23 13.15 -8.59
CA GLN A 134 -18.35 12.20 -8.76
C GLN A 134 -19.29 12.49 -9.95
N HIS A 135 -19.39 13.75 -10.40
CA HIS A 135 -20.37 14.14 -11.43
C HIS A 135 -19.74 14.58 -12.75
N SER A 136 -18.42 14.36 -12.95
CA SER A 136 -17.78 14.88 -14.18
C SER A 136 -16.52 14.10 -14.56
N TYR A 137 -16.54 13.48 -15.73
CA TYR A 137 -15.35 12.84 -16.32
C TYR A 137 -14.17 13.81 -16.52
N ARG A 138 -14.45 15.09 -16.79
CA ARG A 138 -13.38 16.10 -16.89
C ARG A 138 -12.66 16.28 -15.56
N ARG A 139 -13.41 16.33 -14.45
CA ARG A 139 -12.84 16.43 -13.10
C ARG A 139 -12.07 15.15 -12.73
N LEU A 140 -12.57 13.99 -13.13
CA LEU A 140 -11.87 12.71 -12.97
C LEU A 140 -10.51 12.75 -13.69
N LEU A 141 -10.48 13.14 -14.96
CA LEU A 141 -9.24 13.26 -15.72
C LEU A 141 -8.26 14.24 -15.07
N ILE A 142 -8.76 15.41 -14.65
CA ILE A 142 -7.94 16.41 -13.94
C ILE A 142 -7.36 15.80 -12.65
N ALA A 143 -8.19 15.13 -11.82
CA ALA A 143 -7.73 14.52 -10.57
C ALA A 143 -6.69 13.43 -10.82
N VAL A 144 -6.91 12.55 -11.79
CA VAL A 144 -5.99 11.45 -12.13
C VAL A 144 -4.67 11.99 -12.69
N ILE A 145 -4.73 12.92 -13.64
CA ILE A 145 -3.51 13.47 -14.27
C ILE A 145 -2.74 14.31 -13.27
N SER A 146 -3.39 15.22 -12.53
CA SER A 146 -2.70 16.08 -11.55
C SER A 146 -2.09 15.27 -10.41
N SER A 147 -2.80 14.29 -9.86
CA SER A 147 -2.25 13.41 -8.83
C SER A 147 -1.09 12.57 -9.34
N GLY A 148 -1.16 12.09 -10.59
CA GLY A 148 -0.05 11.42 -11.26
C GLY A 148 1.19 12.31 -11.39
N ILE A 149 1.02 13.52 -11.92
CA ILE A 149 2.12 14.49 -12.08
C ILE A 149 2.76 14.80 -10.71
N ILE A 150 1.94 15.14 -9.70
CA ILE A 150 2.43 15.45 -8.35
C ILE A 150 3.18 14.26 -7.76
N TYR A 151 2.65 13.05 -7.92
CA TYR A 151 3.26 11.84 -7.39
C TYR A 151 4.59 11.53 -8.09
N PHE A 152 4.67 11.58 -9.41
CA PHE A 152 5.92 11.34 -10.13
C PHE A 152 6.97 12.43 -9.88
N ALA A 153 6.55 13.69 -9.72
CA ALA A 153 7.44 14.78 -9.28
C ALA A 153 7.99 14.50 -7.87
N TRP A 154 7.16 13.98 -6.95
CA TRP A 154 7.59 13.53 -5.63
C TRP A 154 8.61 12.39 -5.71
N LEU A 155 8.38 11.38 -6.56
CA LEU A 155 9.32 10.27 -6.73
C LEU A 155 10.67 10.73 -7.29
N ILE A 156 10.67 11.65 -8.26
CA ILE A 156 11.90 12.22 -8.82
C ILE A 156 12.65 13.03 -7.76
N PHE A 157 11.93 13.85 -6.98
CA PHE A 157 12.50 14.57 -5.85
C PHE A 157 13.13 13.61 -4.84
N TYR A 158 12.41 12.57 -4.46
CA TYR A 158 12.87 11.58 -3.49
C TYR A 158 14.11 10.84 -3.97
N ASP A 159 14.11 10.39 -5.23
CA ASP A 159 15.25 9.71 -5.84
C ASP A 159 16.50 10.60 -5.87
N HIS A 160 16.36 11.85 -6.32
CA HIS A 160 17.48 12.76 -6.51
C HIS A 160 18.09 13.28 -5.19
N PHE A 161 17.27 13.61 -4.19
CA PHE A 161 17.74 14.26 -2.96
C PHE A 161 17.97 13.26 -1.81
N ILE A 162 17.23 12.16 -1.75
CA ILE A 162 17.23 11.25 -0.61
C ILE A 162 17.91 9.93 -0.97
N LEU A 163 17.39 9.17 -1.93
CA LEU A 163 17.93 7.85 -2.26
C LEU A 163 19.39 7.92 -2.73
N ASN A 164 19.66 8.73 -3.74
CA ASN A 164 20.96 8.91 -4.35
C ASN A 164 21.62 10.25 -3.98
N GLY A 165 21.03 10.98 -3.02
CA GLY A 165 21.42 12.33 -2.66
C GLY A 165 22.17 12.44 -1.33
N PRO A 166 22.58 13.68 -0.98
CA PRO A 166 23.34 13.96 0.23
C PRO A 166 22.54 13.79 1.51
N GLU A 167 21.20 13.77 1.45
CA GLU A 167 20.31 13.79 2.61
C GLU A 167 19.80 12.39 3.02
N ALA A 168 20.36 11.33 2.46
CA ALA A 168 19.94 9.94 2.71
C ALA A 168 19.90 9.55 4.20
N THR A 169 20.80 10.11 5.00
CA THR A 169 20.89 9.83 6.44
C THR A 169 19.97 10.70 7.30
N HIS A 170 19.59 11.88 6.82
CA HIS A 170 18.81 12.85 7.59
C HIS A 170 17.30 12.78 7.31
N TRP A 171 16.93 12.54 6.06
CA TRP A 171 15.55 12.60 5.60
C TRP A 171 14.90 11.23 5.38
N TYR A 172 15.46 10.18 5.95
CA TYR A 172 14.97 8.81 5.80
C TYR A 172 13.49 8.64 6.22
N LEU A 173 12.99 9.51 7.14
CA LEU A 173 11.59 9.44 7.60
C LEU A 173 10.57 9.85 6.52
N LEU A 174 11.00 10.49 5.43
CA LEU A 174 10.10 10.84 4.34
C LEU A 174 9.53 9.61 3.62
N ASP A 175 10.16 8.43 3.78
CA ASP A 175 9.64 7.16 3.28
C ASP A 175 8.36 6.71 4.02
N ARG A 176 8.12 7.23 5.22
CA ARG A 176 6.98 6.88 6.08
C ARG A 176 5.83 7.89 6.01
N ILE A 177 5.93 8.87 5.11
CA ILE A 177 4.89 9.89 4.91
C ILE A 177 3.87 9.38 3.89
N PHE A 178 2.57 9.64 4.18
CA PHE A 178 1.46 9.27 3.32
C PHE A 178 1.58 9.75 1.87
N ILE A 179 2.34 10.83 1.59
CA ILE A 179 2.55 11.39 0.25
C ILE A 179 3.14 10.34 -0.69
N SER A 180 4.07 9.53 -0.19
CA SER A 180 4.73 8.47 -0.94
C SER A 180 3.77 7.37 -1.44
N PHE A 181 2.57 7.31 -0.88
CA PHE A 181 1.55 6.32 -1.24
C PHE A 181 0.20 6.98 -1.60
N LEU A 182 0.15 8.31 -1.64
CA LEU A 182 -1.10 9.07 -1.81
C LEU A 182 -1.87 8.67 -3.08
N ILE A 183 -1.16 8.40 -4.18
CA ILE A 183 -1.77 8.00 -5.46
C ILE A 183 -2.62 6.73 -5.30
N PHE A 184 -2.12 5.73 -4.57
CA PHE A 184 -2.81 4.46 -4.36
C PHE A 184 -4.07 4.66 -3.52
N GLY A 185 -3.98 5.48 -2.45
CA GLY A 185 -5.13 5.83 -1.64
C GLY A 185 -6.20 6.60 -2.43
N LEU A 186 -5.78 7.64 -3.14
CA LEU A 186 -6.70 8.44 -3.96
C LEU A 186 -7.38 7.58 -5.03
N TYR A 187 -6.61 6.74 -5.75
CA TYR A 187 -7.19 5.87 -6.78
C TYR A 187 -8.09 4.79 -6.18
N GLY A 188 -7.82 4.33 -4.94
CA GLY A 188 -8.75 3.48 -4.20
C GLY A 188 -10.11 4.13 -3.99
N GLY A 189 -10.13 5.39 -3.53
CA GLY A 189 -11.36 6.15 -3.36
C GLY A 189 -12.10 6.44 -4.66
N LEU A 190 -11.37 6.88 -5.70
CA LEU A 190 -11.95 7.13 -7.03
C LEU A 190 -12.52 5.85 -7.65
N SER A 191 -11.87 4.71 -7.43
CA SER A 191 -12.32 3.42 -7.95
C SER A 191 -13.65 2.97 -7.36
N TRP A 192 -13.99 3.38 -6.14
CA TRP A 192 -15.33 3.16 -5.60
C TRP A 192 -16.38 4.00 -6.34
N ASN A 193 -16.13 5.30 -6.57
CA ASN A 193 -17.07 6.19 -7.23
C ASN A 193 -17.40 5.77 -8.67
N PHE A 194 -16.42 5.21 -9.37
CA PHE A 194 -16.53 4.79 -10.77
C PHE A 194 -16.48 3.27 -10.94
N HIS A 195 -16.94 2.53 -9.92
CA HIS A 195 -16.78 1.08 -9.91
C HIS A 195 -17.50 0.37 -11.07
N HIS A 196 -18.64 0.87 -11.53
CA HIS A 196 -19.36 0.29 -12.67
C HIS A 196 -18.60 0.48 -13.99
N GLU A 197 -18.10 1.69 -14.23
CA GLU A 197 -17.32 2.03 -15.42
C GLU A 197 -16.01 1.25 -15.45
N ILE A 198 -15.33 1.19 -14.32
CA ILE A 198 -14.09 0.43 -14.18
C ILE A 198 -14.35 -1.07 -14.40
N GLN A 199 -15.42 -1.63 -13.86
CA GLN A 199 -15.79 -3.02 -14.11
C GLN A 199 -15.98 -3.30 -15.60
N THR A 200 -16.75 -2.47 -16.28
CA THR A 200 -17.00 -2.62 -17.73
C THR A 200 -15.69 -2.51 -18.51
N PHE A 201 -14.86 -1.53 -18.19
CA PHE A 201 -13.55 -1.35 -18.82
C PHE A 201 -12.64 -2.56 -18.60
N LEU A 202 -12.52 -3.06 -17.36
CA LEU A 202 -11.68 -4.19 -17.01
C LEU A 202 -12.12 -5.48 -17.73
N PHE A 203 -13.42 -5.73 -17.86
CA PHE A 203 -13.93 -6.89 -18.61
C PHE A 203 -13.72 -6.77 -20.11
N THR A 204 -13.90 -5.58 -20.67
CA THR A 204 -13.73 -5.38 -22.11
C THR A 204 -12.26 -5.49 -22.52
N TYR A 205 -11.35 -4.97 -21.70
CA TYR A 205 -9.93 -4.83 -22.01
C TYR A 205 -9.03 -5.71 -21.13
N TRP A 206 -9.54 -6.83 -20.61
CA TRP A 206 -8.81 -7.72 -19.71
C TRP A 206 -7.44 -8.15 -20.24
N TRP A 207 -7.34 -8.42 -21.54
CA TRP A 207 -6.10 -8.84 -22.19
C TRP A 207 -5.03 -7.74 -22.20
N LEU A 208 -5.44 -6.45 -22.33
CA LEU A 208 -4.52 -5.32 -22.22
C LEU A 208 -3.98 -5.20 -20.79
N ILE A 209 -4.82 -5.47 -19.78
CA ILE A 209 -4.42 -5.39 -18.37
C ILE A 209 -3.41 -6.47 -18.05
N VAL A 210 -3.65 -7.69 -18.51
CA VAL A 210 -2.69 -8.80 -18.35
C VAL A 210 -1.39 -8.51 -19.10
N GLY A 211 -1.47 -8.01 -20.33
CA GLY A 211 -0.28 -7.61 -21.09
C GLY A 211 0.51 -6.48 -20.42
N PHE A 212 -0.19 -5.47 -19.90
CA PHE A 212 0.43 -4.36 -19.15
C PHE A 212 1.10 -4.84 -17.86
N TYR A 213 0.44 -5.75 -17.11
CA TYR A 213 1.04 -6.37 -15.93
C TYR A 213 2.32 -7.12 -16.28
N LEU A 214 2.31 -7.98 -17.31
CA LEU A 214 3.49 -8.73 -17.72
C LEU A 214 4.63 -7.80 -18.16
N LEU A 215 4.32 -6.77 -18.95
CA LEU A 215 5.30 -5.79 -19.39
C LEU A 215 5.96 -5.08 -18.20
N THR A 216 5.16 -4.59 -17.26
CA THR A 216 5.66 -3.86 -16.08
C THR A 216 6.42 -4.80 -15.14
N TYR A 217 5.98 -6.04 -14.97
CA TYR A 217 6.68 -7.06 -14.17
C TYR A 217 8.09 -7.33 -14.71
N PHE A 218 8.23 -7.63 -15.99
CA PHE A 218 9.53 -7.93 -16.59
C PHE A 218 10.44 -6.70 -16.58
N ARG A 219 9.92 -5.51 -16.89
CA ARG A 219 10.69 -4.27 -16.83
C ARG A 219 11.19 -3.95 -15.42
N THR A 220 10.36 -4.11 -14.40
CA THR A 220 10.75 -3.88 -13.00
C THR A 220 11.77 -4.91 -12.54
N ARG A 221 11.57 -6.18 -12.90
CA ARG A 221 12.54 -7.25 -12.61
C ARG A 221 13.90 -6.98 -13.25
N ASP A 222 13.92 -6.61 -14.52
CA ASP A 222 15.17 -6.37 -15.26
C ASP A 222 15.90 -5.12 -14.71
N LEU A 223 15.17 -4.10 -14.27
CA LEU A 223 15.75 -2.94 -13.57
C LEU A 223 16.37 -3.36 -12.23
N PHE A 224 15.72 -4.20 -11.45
CA PHE A 224 16.32 -4.72 -10.23
C PHE A 224 17.61 -5.49 -10.47
N LEU A 225 17.65 -6.30 -11.53
CA LEU A 225 18.84 -7.05 -11.88
C LEU A 225 19.98 -6.18 -12.40
N ALA A 226 19.66 -5.07 -13.08
CA ALA A 226 20.66 -4.18 -13.68
C ALA A 226 21.22 -3.13 -12.71
N THR A 227 20.39 -2.62 -11.79
CA THR A 227 20.70 -1.41 -11.01
C THR A 227 21.20 -1.74 -9.62
N PHE A 228 20.78 -2.87 -9.02
CA PHE A 228 21.08 -3.16 -7.62
C PHE A 228 22.12 -4.26 -7.47
N LYS A 229 23.09 -4.00 -6.61
CA LYS A 229 23.77 -5.10 -5.91
C LYS A 229 22.69 -5.83 -5.14
N LEU A 230 22.62 -7.14 -5.27
CA LEU A 230 21.59 -8.00 -4.67
C LEU A 230 21.38 -7.78 -3.15
N THR A 231 22.36 -7.18 -2.47
CA THR A 231 22.36 -6.83 -1.05
C THR A 231 21.53 -5.59 -0.71
N ASP A 232 21.25 -4.71 -1.67
CA ASP A 232 20.63 -3.38 -1.41
C ASP A 232 19.13 -3.32 -1.78
N LEU A 233 18.54 -4.44 -2.18
CA LEU A 233 17.12 -4.53 -2.59
C LEU A 233 16.11 -4.13 -1.50
N ALA A 234 16.54 -4.11 -0.23
CA ALA A 234 15.65 -3.80 0.89
C ALA A 234 15.25 -2.32 0.92
N ASN A 235 16.14 -1.41 0.53
CA ASN A 235 16.00 0.01 0.82
C ASN A 235 15.33 0.81 -0.30
N ASP A 236 15.44 0.38 -1.56
CA ASP A 236 15.24 1.32 -2.68
C ASP A 236 13.98 1.10 -3.52
N SER A 237 13.19 0.07 -3.24
CA SER A 237 12.29 -0.44 -4.25
C SER A 237 10.92 0.23 -4.36
N TYR A 238 10.44 0.96 -3.35
CA TYR A 238 9.09 1.57 -3.42
C TYR A 238 9.06 2.89 -4.21
N TYR A 239 10.18 3.59 -4.26
CA TYR A 239 10.29 4.95 -4.81
C TYR A 239 10.72 5.02 -6.27
N LEU A 240 10.93 3.86 -6.91
CA LEU A 240 11.17 3.80 -8.34
C LEU A 240 9.86 4.04 -9.12
N PRO A 241 9.84 4.92 -10.11
CA PRO A 241 8.66 5.14 -10.97
C PRO A 241 8.14 3.86 -11.61
N SER A 242 9.04 2.96 -12.03
CA SER A 242 8.70 1.65 -12.57
C SER A 242 7.93 0.78 -11.57
N MET A 243 8.32 0.84 -10.29
CA MET A 243 7.66 0.09 -9.23
C MET A 243 6.24 0.62 -8.95
N ALA A 244 6.06 1.94 -8.99
CA ALA A 244 4.74 2.55 -8.84
C ALA A 244 3.78 2.12 -9.97
N ILE A 245 4.26 2.14 -11.21
CA ILE A 245 3.49 1.69 -12.38
C ILE A 245 3.17 0.19 -12.27
N TYR A 246 4.15 -0.62 -11.88
CA TYR A 246 3.95 -2.04 -11.63
C TYR A 246 2.89 -2.30 -10.54
N ALA A 247 2.97 -1.60 -9.41
CA ALA A 247 2.00 -1.74 -8.33
C ALA A 247 0.57 -1.38 -8.79
N LEU A 248 0.40 -0.32 -9.59
CA LEU A 248 -0.89 0.03 -10.19
C LEU A 248 -1.39 -1.07 -11.16
N ALA A 249 -0.50 -1.64 -11.97
CA ALA A 249 -0.86 -2.74 -12.87
C ALA A 249 -1.32 -3.98 -12.09
N VAL A 250 -0.64 -4.32 -10.99
CA VAL A 250 -1.04 -5.43 -10.11
C VAL A 250 -2.38 -5.15 -9.44
N ILE A 251 -2.62 -3.92 -8.96
CA ILE A 251 -3.91 -3.53 -8.36
C ILE A 251 -5.05 -3.71 -9.38
N LEU A 252 -4.87 -3.26 -10.62
CA LEU A 252 -5.86 -3.46 -11.68
C LEU A 252 -6.11 -4.94 -11.97
N LEU A 253 -5.05 -5.76 -12.00
CA LEU A 253 -5.15 -7.21 -12.19
C LEU A 253 -5.91 -7.88 -11.04
N ILE A 254 -5.59 -7.54 -9.79
CA ILE A 254 -6.31 -8.04 -8.60
C ILE A 254 -7.79 -7.64 -8.69
N TYR A 255 -8.07 -6.39 -9.05
CA TYR A 255 -9.43 -5.91 -9.17
C TYR A 255 -10.20 -6.68 -10.26
N LEU A 256 -9.59 -6.92 -11.41
CA LEU A 256 -10.15 -7.77 -12.48
C LEU A 256 -10.46 -9.18 -11.98
N ILE A 257 -9.52 -9.83 -11.27
CA ILE A 257 -9.71 -11.18 -10.70
C ILE A 257 -10.89 -11.19 -9.71
N CYS A 258 -10.96 -10.21 -8.80
CA CYS A 258 -12.06 -10.11 -7.83
C CYS A 258 -13.43 -9.97 -8.50
N ILE A 259 -13.52 -9.17 -9.59
CA ILE A 259 -14.77 -9.01 -10.33
C ILE A 259 -15.10 -10.30 -11.09
N ALA A 260 -14.13 -10.93 -11.76
CA ALA A 260 -14.31 -12.17 -12.47
C ALA A 260 -14.82 -13.28 -11.54
N GLN A 261 -14.24 -13.40 -10.35
CA GLN A 261 -14.72 -14.33 -9.31
C GLN A 261 -16.17 -14.04 -8.92
N LYS A 262 -16.54 -12.77 -8.68
CA LYS A 262 -17.90 -12.39 -8.32
C LYS A 262 -18.90 -12.78 -9.40
N VAL A 263 -18.59 -12.54 -10.68
CA VAL A 263 -19.44 -12.91 -11.82
C VAL A 263 -19.55 -14.42 -11.96
N PHE A 264 -18.42 -15.14 -11.81
CA PHE A 264 -18.38 -16.59 -11.88
C PHE A 264 -19.20 -17.23 -10.77
N MET A 265 -19.06 -16.74 -9.52
CA MET A 265 -19.83 -17.22 -8.37
C MET A 265 -21.33 -16.90 -8.48
N ALA A 266 -21.69 -15.74 -9.04
CA ALA A 266 -23.10 -15.44 -9.31
C ALA A 266 -23.72 -16.40 -10.32
N LYS A 267 -22.96 -16.86 -11.33
CA LYS A 267 -23.40 -17.92 -12.24
C LYS A 267 -23.52 -19.28 -11.58
N ILE A 268 -22.61 -19.62 -10.64
CA ILE A 268 -22.67 -20.89 -9.90
C ILE A 268 -23.79 -20.88 -8.88
N ASN A 269 -24.03 -19.78 -8.16
CA ASN A 269 -25.12 -19.66 -7.18
C ASN A 269 -26.51 -19.70 -7.83
N SER A 270 -26.61 -19.45 -9.11
CA SER A 270 -27.80 -19.78 -9.91
C SER A 270 -28.01 -21.29 -10.04
N PHE A 271 -27.00 -22.12 -9.73
CA PHE A 271 -27.05 -23.57 -9.85
C PHE A 271 -26.89 -24.32 -8.50
N SER A 272 -26.40 -23.67 -7.45
CA SER A 272 -26.32 -24.27 -6.11
C SER A 272 -26.27 -23.22 -5.01
N SER A 273 -27.24 -23.25 -4.13
CA SER A 273 -27.34 -22.42 -2.91
C SER A 273 -26.38 -22.88 -1.78
N PHE A 274 -25.16 -23.27 -2.12
CA PHE A 274 -24.19 -23.70 -1.11
C PHE A 274 -22.77 -23.23 -1.45
N LEU A 275 -22.20 -22.50 -0.51
CA LEU A 275 -20.80 -22.14 -0.26
C LEU A 275 -20.48 -20.64 -0.36
N CYS A 276 -20.49 -20.08 0.82
CA CYS A 276 -20.13 -18.71 1.18
C CYS A 276 -18.61 -18.50 1.03
N LEU A 277 -18.12 -18.14 -0.19
CA LEU A 277 -16.72 -17.72 -0.42
C LEU A 277 -16.54 -16.19 -0.39
N SER A 278 -17.64 -15.43 -0.20
CA SER A 278 -17.57 -13.97 0.00
C SER A 278 -16.93 -13.61 1.36
N SER A 279 -16.85 -14.55 2.30
CA SER A 279 -16.20 -14.36 3.60
C SER A 279 -14.66 -14.43 3.49
N ILE A 280 -14.11 -15.15 2.52
CA ILE A 280 -12.65 -15.37 2.43
C ILE A 280 -11.91 -14.11 2.01
N PHE A 281 -12.47 -13.31 1.10
CA PHE A 281 -11.83 -12.06 0.71
C PHE A 281 -12.04 -10.94 1.75
N SER A 282 -13.20 -10.91 2.40
CA SER A 282 -13.41 -10.07 3.58
C SER A 282 -12.51 -10.53 4.75
N GLN A 283 -12.27 -11.83 4.88
CA GLN A 283 -11.37 -12.39 5.90
C GLN A 283 -9.90 -12.31 5.51
N CYS A 284 -9.51 -12.39 4.24
CA CYS A 284 -8.15 -12.08 3.81
C CYS A 284 -7.81 -10.60 3.98
N PHE A 285 -8.75 -9.68 3.71
CA PHE A 285 -8.55 -8.25 3.98
C PHE A 285 -8.71 -7.90 5.46
N LEU A 286 -9.63 -8.53 6.20
CA LEU A 286 -9.82 -8.36 7.64
C LEU A 286 -8.88 -9.24 8.49
N GLY A 287 -8.53 -10.42 8.03
CA GLY A 287 -7.55 -11.29 8.67
C GLY A 287 -6.12 -10.78 8.58
N SER A 288 -5.81 -9.94 7.57
CA SER A 288 -4.55 -9.19 7.53
C SER A 288 -4.49 -8.08 8.60
N TYR A 289 -5.63 -7.59 9.09
CA TYR A 289 -5.67 -6.70 10.26
C TYR A 289 -5.25 -7.41 11.56
N LEU A 290 -5.61 -8.68 11.71
CA LEU A 290 -5.20 -9.49 12.89
C LEU A 290 -3.76 -10.00 12.79
N LEU A 291 -3.24 -10.24 11.57
CA LEU A 291 -1.85 -10.65 11.35
C LEU A 291 -0.86 -9.47 11.26
N ALA A 292 -1.31 -8.24 11.12
CA ALA A 292 -0.47 -7.04 11.25
C ALA A 292 -0.31 -6.60 12.72
N ILE A 293 -1.10 -7.21 13.64
CA ILE A 293 -1.03 -6.96 15.09
C ILE A 293 -0.19 -8.06 15.80
N PHE A 294 0.11 -9.16 15.13
CA PHE A 294 1.08 -10.18 15.56
C PHE A 294 2.26 -10.20 14.57
#